data_2bf4c6981c5896b740264b4e18d8fe93
#
_entry.id   2bf4c6981c5896b740264b4e18d8fe93
#
_cell.length_a   1.000
_cell.length_b   1.000
_cell.length_c   1.000
_cell.angle_alpha   90.00
_cell.angle_beta   90.00
_cell.angle_gamma   90.00
#
_symmetry.space_group_name_H-M   'P 1'
#
loop_
_entity.id
_entity.type
_entity.pdbx_description
1 polymer ?
#
loop_
_entity_poly.entity_id
_entity_poly.type
_entity_poly.pdbx_seq_one_letter_code
_entity_poly.pdbx_strand_id
1 'polypeptide(L)'
;MQKYIRWPVTMILMLVVFASITPAVSAADEEEEPTLKATSHQKHQSKLAKHEVPEALARFSFVSDLNFEYPDAVRGIYVTGNSAGGSRFETLTKLIDNTELNSMVIDIKEDNGYVTYKPEEELPYEGVAKNYMKDPKEVLKALEDKGIYPVARIVVFKDTMLAEARPDLSFTESDGEVWSNGKGESFVSPFKKEVWEYNVEIAKRAAELGFKEIQFDYVRFPEGFEKRDDELQYDLGEYADVDLDNVKKRVKAVTDFVSYAKKELEYYNVDVSVDIFGYAATIEETPGIGQNFSKISDNVDVISSMIYPSHWTPYFGIDKPDTEPYKLVNEYAKVENKVLEALDNPPTSRPWIQDFEAPWLYSGSTFQYGVDEVEAQIKALNENGIDEFLLWNAVNSYTEGVDYTPLD
;
A
#
# COMPACT_ATOMS: atom_id res chain seq x y z
N MET A 1 -18.25 33.87 -52.85
CA MET A 1 -18.04 32.60 -53.54
C MET A 1 -16.60 32.16 -53.31
N GLN A 2 -16.34 31.35 -52.33
CA GLN A 2 -15.00 30.72 -52.13
C GLN A 2 -15.24 29.19 -52.00
N LYS A 3 -14.63 28.46 -52.93
CA LYS A 3 -14.72 27.01 -53.09
C LYS A 3 -13.82 26.31 -52.06
N TYR A 4 -14.36 25.45 -51.21
CA TYR A 4 -13.62 24.54 -50.39
C TYR A 4 -13.13 23.34 -51.20
N ILE A 5 -11.82 23.17 -51.30
CA ILE A 5 -11.16 22.00 -51.88
C ILE A 5 -11.02 20.94 -50.76
N ARG A 6 -11.72 19.84 -50.90
CA ARG A 6 -11.55 18.64 -50.06
C ARG A 6 -10.46 17.75 -50.66
N TRP A 7 -9.43 17.46 -49.87
CA TRP A 7 -8.44 16.42 -50.17
C TRP A 7 -8.84 15.12 -49.47
N PRO A 8 -8.77 13.95 -50.14
CA PRO A 8 -8.98 12.68 -49.48
C PRO A 8 -7.70 12.21 -48.84
N VAL A 9 -7.78 11.86 -47.55
CA VAL A 9 -6.70 11.15 -46.81
C VAL A 9 -6.78 9.68 -47.18
N THR A 10 -5.80 9.21 -47.91
CA THR A 10 -5.64 7.80 -48.25
C THR A 10 -4.95 7.11 -47.08
N MET A 11 -5.69 6.26 -46.37
CA MET A 11 -5.21 5.43 -45.29
C MET A 11 -4.46 4.23 -45.87
N ILE A 12 -3.14 4.19 -45.77
CA ILE A 12 -2.33 3.01 -46.18
C ILE A 12 -2.34 2.04 -44.99
N LEU A 13 -3.03 0.93 -45.17
CA LEU A 13 -3.04 -0.22 -44.25
C LEU A 13 -1.80 -1.08 -44.55
N MET A 14 -0.79 -1.01 -43.67
CA MET A 14 0.34 -1.96 -43.73
C MET A 14 -0.07 -3.26 -43.02
N LEU A 15 -0.38 -4.29 -43.81
CA LEU A 15 -0.54 -5.66 -43.34
C LEU A 15 0.85 -6.28 -43.14
N VAL A 16 1.25 -6.45 -41.88
CA VAL A 16 2.43 -7.26 -41.52
C VAL A 16 1.95 -8.70 -41.32
N VAL A 17 2.29 -9.55 -42.28
CA VAL A 17 2.06 -10.99 -42.20
C VAL A 17 3.14 -11.59 -41.32
N PHE A 18 2.83 -11.97 -40.09
CA PHE A 18 3.70 -12.85 -39.30
C PHE A 18 3.43 -14.30 -39.72
N ALA A 19 4.41 -14.89 -40.33
CA ALA A 19 4.46 -16.33 -40.56
C ALA A 19 4.69 -17.05 -39.23
N SER A 20 3.66 -17.69 -38.68
CA SER A 20 3.73 -18.55 -37.51
C SER A 20 4.46 -19.83 -37.86
N ILE A 21 5.70 -19.98 -37.42
CA ILE A 21 6.39 -21.26 -37.36
C ILE A 21 5.98 -21.91 -36.04
N THR A 22 5.05 -22.85 -36.08
CA THR A 22 4.76 -23.75 -34.96
C THR A 22 5.77 -24.86 -34.94
N PRO A 23 6.61 -25.05 -33.91
CA PRO A 23 7.28 -26.29 -33.68
C PRO A 23 6.25 -27.32 -33.18
N ALA A 24 6.23 -28.50 -33.78
CA ALA A 24 5.48 -29.63 -33.27
C ALA A 24 6.07 -30.01 -31.89
N VAL A 25 5.31 -29.73 -30.83
CA VAL A 25 5.62 -30.25 -29.51
C VAL A 25 5.12 -31.68 -29.44
N SER A 26 6.06 -32.60 -29.33
CA SER A 26 5.86 -34.01 -28.94
C SER A 26 5.17 -34.05 -27.59
N ALA A 27 4.13 -34.87 -27.45
CA ALA A 27 3.54 -35.20 -26.18
C ALA A 27 4.63 -35.81 -25.27
N ALA A 28 5.06 -35.04 -24.29
CA ALA A 28 5.87 -35.49 -23.19
C ALA A 28 5.09 -35.15 -21.93
N ASP A 29 4.88 -36.18 -21.15
CA ASP A 29 4.47 -36.24 -19.74
C ASP A 29 3.87 -34.95 -19.13
N GLU A 30 2.64 -35.08 -18.67
CA GLU A 30 2.06 -34.14 -17.69
C GLU A 30 3.00 -34.17 -16.45
N GLU A 31 4.01 -33.29 -16.44
CA GLU A 31 4.62 -32.90 -15.19
C GLU A 31 3.54 -32.13 -14.44
N GLU A 32 3.07 -32.67 -13.32
CA GLU A 32 2.29 -31.94 -12.33
C GLU A 32 3.05 -30.65 -12.07
N GLU A 33 2.44 -29.52 -12.42
CA GLU A 33 2.96 -28.22 -11.99
C GLU A 33 3.16 -28.29 -10.47
N PRO A 34 4.35 -27.95 -9.96
CA PRO A 34 4.55 -27.96 -8.52
C PRO A 34 3.56 -27.02 -7.90
N THR A 35 2.61 -27.56 -7.15
CA THR A 35 1.75 -26.75 -6.28
C THR A 35 2.68 -25.95 -5.38
N LEU A 36 2.74 -24.63 -5.61
CA LEU A 36 3.47 -23.68 -4.78
C LEU A 36 2.94 -23.86 -3.36
N LYS A 37 3.69 -24.56 -2.53
CA LYS A 37 3.36 -24.67 -1.11
C LYS A 37 3.74 -23.35 -0.45
N ALA A 38 2.80 -22.66 0.08
CA ALA A 38 2.90 -21.42 0.83
C ALA A 38 3.71 -21.49 2.15
N THR A 39 4.82 -22.19 2.12
CA THR A 39 5.60 -22.47 3.34
C THR A 39 6.52 -21.32 3.78
N SER A 40 6.85 -20.39 2.87
CA SER A 40 7.69 -19.25 3.22
C SER A 40 6.93 -18.25 4.10
N HIS A 41 5.67 -18.03 3.78
CA HIS A 41 4.76 -17.12 4.45
C HIS A 41 4.54 -17.48 5.92
N GLN A 42 4.14 -18.72 6.19
CA GLN A 42 3.98 -19.23 7.56
C GLN A 42 5.28 -19.18 8.38
N LYS A 43 6.44 -19.36 7.73
CA LYS A 43 7.73 -19.24 8.42
C LYS A 43 8.02 -17.79 8.85
N HIS A 44 7.62 -16.82 8.06
CA HIS A 44 7.82 -15.42 8.38
C HIS A 44 6.85 -14.96 9.47
N GLN A 45 5.57 -15.30 9.38
CA GLN A 45 4.58 -15.06 10.43
C GLN A 45 5.03 -15.64 11.78
N SER A 46 5.55 -16.88 11.79
CA SER A 46 6.11 -17.47 13.00
C SER A 46 7.29 -16.69 13.60
N LYS A 47 8.00 -15.92 12.78
CA LYS A 47 9.12 -15.06 13.19
C LYS A 47 8.61 -13.75 13.79
N LEU A 48 7.58 -13.13 13.20
CA LEU A 48 6.91 -11.95 13.74
C LEU A 48 6.22 -12.25 15.08
N ALA A 49 5.44 -13.32 15.15
CA ALA A 49 4.75 -13.75 16.39
C ALA A 49 5.68 -14.08 17.56
N LYS A 50 6.96 -14.33 17.30
CA LYS A 50 7.98 -14.64 18.30
C LYS A 50 8.95 -13.48 18.59
N HIS A 51 8.58 -12.28 18.21
CA HIS A 51 9.43 -11.10 18.40
C HIS A 51 9.42 -10.65 19.87
N GLU A 52 9.84 -11.56 20.78
CA GLU A 52 10.13 -11.22 22.16
C GLU A 52 11.55 -10.64 22.22
N VAL A 53 11.64 -9.36 22.55
CA VAL A 53 12.93 -8.74 22.85
C VAL A 53 13.54 -9.47 24.05
N PRO A 54 14.73 -10.09 23.93
CA PRO A 54 15.36 -10.73 25.07
C PRO A 54 15.45 -9.76 26.25
N GLU A 55 15.11 -10.21 27.47
CA GLU A 55 15.10 -9.38 28.69
C GLU A 55 16.38 -8.55 28.87
N ALA A 56 17.52 -9.09 28.44
CA ALA A 56 18.81 -8.39 28.45
C ALA A 56 18.87 -7.19 27.49
N LEU A 57 18.04 -7.16 26.43
CA LEU A 57 17.98 -6.10 25.44
C LEU A 57 16.76 -5.19 25.65
N ALA A 58 15.76 -5.61 26.43
CA ALA A 58 14.54 -4.83 26.68
C ALA A 58 14.83 -3.42 27.24
N ARG A 59 15.93 -3.25 27.98
CA ARG A 59 16.39 -1.94 28.47
C ARG A 59 16.93 -1.00 27.36
N PHE A 60 17.15 -1.50 26.16
CA PHE A 60 17.65 -0.76 25.01
C PHE A 60 16.59 -0.59 23.91
N SER A 61 15.35 -0.96 24.18
CA SER A 61 14.21 -0.77 23.28
C SER A 61 13.05 -0.13 24.04
N PHE A 62 12.24 0.59 23.32
CA PHE A 62 10.98 1.11 23.84
C PHE A 62 9.99 -0.04 24.08
N VAL A 63 9.31 0.00 25.23
CA VAL A 63 8.25 -0.95 25.57
C VAL A 63 7.01 -0.14 25.93
N SER A 64 5.96 -0.32 25.16
CA SER A 64 4.65 0.26 25.45
C SER A 64 4.00 -0.40 26.68
N ASP A 65 3.22 0.36 27.44
CA ASP A 65 2.37 -0.17 28.51
C ASP A 65 1.21 -1.02 27.99
N LEU A 66 0.92 -0.97 26.67
CA LEU A 66 -0.12 -1.76 26.01
C LEU A 66 0.47 -3.08 25.52
N ASN A 67 -0.29 -4.15 25.75
CA ASN A 67 0.11 -5.51 25.36
C ASN A 67 -0.81 -6.04 24.27
N PHE A 68 -0.33 -6.04 23.05
CA PHE A 68 -1.01 -6.65 21.90
C PHE A 68 -0.26 -7.90 21.46
N GLU A 69 -0.99 -8.98 21.27
CA GLU A 69 -0.46 -10.21 20.69
C GLU A 69 -0.64 -10.14 19.16
N TYR A 70 0.38 -10.56 18.42
CA TYR A 70 0.25 -10.74 16.98
C TYR A 70 -0.67 -11.94 16.73
N PRO A 71 -1.77 -11.78 15.96
CA PRO A 71 -2.70 -12.87 15.70
C PRO A 71 -2.08 -13.97 14.82
N ASP A 72 -2.72 -15.12 14.73
CA ASP A 72 -2.26 -16.21 13.86
C ASP A 72 -2.13 -15.76 12.41
N ALA A 73 -3.05 -14.91 11.95
CA ALA A 73 -3.00 -14.18 10.70
C ALA A 73 -3.75 -12.86 10.86
N VAL A 74 -3.16 -11.76 10.40
CA VAL A 74 -3.82 -10.43 10.45
C VAL A 74 -4.87 -10.33 9.36
N ARG A 75 -6.15 -10.13 9.77
CA ARG A 75 -7.29 -9.85 8.91
C ARG A 75 -7.89 -8.53 9.35
N GLY A 76 -7.55 -7.47 8.62
CA GLY A 76 -7.79 -6.11 9.08
C GLY A 76 -8.74 -5.32 8.21
N ILE A 77 -9.19 -4.21 8.77
CA ILE A 77 -9.99 -3.19 8.08
C ILE A 77 -9.29 -1.84 8.14
N TYR A 78 -9.45 -1.03 7.08
CA TYR A 78 -9.05 0.37 7.09
C TYR A 78 -10.00 1.22 7.94
N VAL A 79 -9.43 2.12 8.74
CA VAL A 79 -10.20 3.02 9.63
C VAL A 79 -9.64 4.43 9.57
N THR A 80 -10.46 5.39 9.11
CA THR A 80 -10.06 6.81 9.14
C THR A 80 -9.91 7.31 10.58
N GLY A 81 -9.05 8.32 10.81
CA GLY A 81 -8.94 8.95 12.12
C GLY A 81 -10.27 9.49 12.66
N ASN A 82 -11.15 9.98 11.77
CA ASN A 82 -12.51 10.39 12.14
C ASN A 82 -13.38 9.23 12.64
N SER A 83 -13.27 8.08 12.00
CA SER A 83 -14.02 6.87 12.39
C SER A 83 -13.51 6.30 13.70
N ALA A 84 -12.17 6.27 13.88
CA ALA A 84 -11.54 5.83 15.12
C ALA A 84 -11.89 6.73 16.33
N GLY A 85 -11.95 8.04 16.12
CA GLY A 85 -12.29 9.02 17.17
C GLY A 85 -13.79 9.30 17.32
N GLY A 86 -14.66 8.69 16.52
CA GLY A 86 -16.09 8.98 16.42
C GLY A 86 -17.01 7.83 16.76
N SER A 87 -18.33 8.03 16.55
CA SER A 87 -19.35 7.01 16.83
C SER A 87 -19.24 5.76 15.97
N ARG A 88 -18.56 5.83 14.81
CA ARG A 88 -18.36 4.68 13.93
C ARG A 88 -17.43 3.63 14.54
N PHE A 89 -16.55 4.02 15.44
CA PHE A 89 -15.62 3.12 16.13
C PHE A 89 -16.33 1.94 16.78
N GLU A 90 -17.46 2.19 17.48
CA GLU A 90 -18.25 1.13 18.11
C GLU A 90 -18.84 0.15 17.07
N THR A 91 -19.26 0.66 15.90
CA THR A 91 -19.79 -0.21 14.83
C THR A 91 -18.68 -1.09 14.24
N LEU A 92 -17.49 -0.50 14.02
CA LEU A 92 -16.34 -1.22 13.47
C LEU A 92 -15.78 -2.27 14.46
N THR A 93 -15.69 -1.93 15.75
CA THR A 93 -15.29 -2.93 16.76
C THR A 93 -16.31 -4.05 16.89
N LYS A 94 -17.62 -3.78 16.76
CA LYS A 94 -18.64 -4.83 16.73
C LYS A 94 -18.53 -5.73 15.50
N LEU A 95 -18.18 -5.18 14.35
CA LEU A 95 -17.91 -6.00 13.15
C LEU A 95 -16.80 -7.01 13.45
N ILE A 96 -15.68 -6.55 14.02
CA ILE A 96 -14.56 -7.40 14.38
C ILE A 96 -14.95 -8.41 15.47
N ASP A 97 -15.64 -7.99 16.52
CA ASP A 97 -16.08 -8.87 17.61
C ASP A 97 -17.01 -10.02 17.13
N ASN A 98 -17.67 -9.87 15.99
CA ASN A 98 -18.63 -10.85 15.46
C ASN A 98 -18.14 -11.63 14.24
N THR A 99 -16.88 -11.46 13.85
CA THR A 99 -16.27 -12.09 12.69
C THR A 99 -14.84 -12.54 13.03
N GLU A 100 -14.16 -13.17 12.08
CA GLU A 100 -12.75 -13.56 12.20
C GLU A 100 -11.77 -12.41 11.84
N LEU A 101 -12.28 -11.21 11.63
CA LEU A 101 -11.44 -9.99 11.55
C LEU A 101 -10.82 -9.72 12.94
N ASN A 102 -9.60 -9.22 12.95
CA ASN A 102 -8.82 -9.08 14.18
C ASN A 102 -7.89 -7.87 14.23
N SER A 103 -7.97 -6.98 13.24
CA SER A 103 -7.05 -5.83 13.14
C SER A 103 -7.72 -4.59 12.60
N MET A 104 -7.20 -3.43 13.01
CA MET A 104 -7.56 -2.12 12.47
C MET A 104 -6.30 -1.38 12.00
N VAL A 105 -6.32 -0.97 10.73
CA VAL A 105 -5.34 -0.05 10.16
C VAL A 105 -5.90 1.36 10.27
N ILE A 106 -5.35 2.16 11.18
CA ILE A 106 -5.89 3.47 11.56
C ILE A 106 -5.02 4.59 11.00
N ASP A 107 -5.64 5.56 10.32
CA ASP A 107 -4.93 6.76 9.88
C ASP A 107 -4.37 7.56 11.05
N ILE A 108 -3.07 7.61 11.16
CA ILE A 108 -2.33 8.52 12.02
C ILE A 108 -1.91 9.78 11.24
N LYS A 109 -1.54 9.63 9.97
CA LYS A 109 -1.41 10.74 9.03
C LYS A 109 -2.17 10.40 7.76
N GLU A 110 -3.20 11.19 7.43
CA GLU A 110 -4.16 10.90 6.38
C GLU A 110 -3.77 11.52 5.02
N ASP A 111 -4.56 11.27 4.00
CA ASP A 111 -4.27 11.51 2.58
C ASP A 111 -3.98 12.97 2.18
N ASN A 112 -4.40 13.97 2.96
CA ASN A 112 -4.06 15.38 2.71
C ASN A 112 -2.79 15.83 3.47
N GLY A 113 -2.26 14.99 4.35
CA GLY A 113 -1.09 15.28 5.17
C GLY A 113 -1.41 15.66 6.62
N TYR A 114 -2.68 15.63 7.03
CA TYR A 114 -3.02 15.92 8.43
C TYR A 114 -2.71 14.72 9.34
N VAL A 115 -2.02 15.01 10.45
CA VAL A 115 -1.97 14.11 11.60
C VAL A 115 -3.33 14.15 12.30
N THR A 116 -3.92 13.00 12.56
CA THR A 116 -5.34 12.83 12.92
C THR A 116 -5.66 13.10 14.38
N TYR A 117 -4.65 13.37 15.19
CA TYR A 117 -4.78 13.74 16.59
C TYR A 117 -3.87 14.94 16.91
N LYS A 118 -4.06 15.56 18.06
CA LYS A 118 -3.15 16.60 18.56
C LYS A 118 -2.13 15.98 19.50
N PRO A 119 -0.85 15.85 19.10
CA PRO A 119 0.18 15.36 19.99
C PRO A 119 0.46 16.34 21.14
N GLU A 120 0.97 15.84 22.26
CA GLU A 120 1.34 16.66 23.43
C GLU A 120 2.50 17.60 23.09
N GLU A 121 3.48 17.13 22.32
CA GLU A 121 4.56 17.96 21.80
C GLU A 121 4.22 18.44 20.39
N GLU A 122 4.54 19.70 20.10
CA GLU A 122 4.28 20.30 18.78
C GLU A 122 5.00 19.53 17.67
N LEU A 123 4.33 19.42 16.54
CA LEU A 123 4.93 18.90 15.32
C LEU A 123 5.86 19.96 14.69
N PRO A 124 6.85 19.54 13.86
CA PRO A 124 7.79 20.47 13.22
C PRO A 124 7.12 21.56 12.37
N TYR A 125 5.89 21.30 11.89
CA TYR A 125 5.14 22.22 11.03
C TYR A 125 3.80 22.56 11.67
N GLU A 126 3.44 23.86 11.64
CA GLU A 126 2.19 24.35 12.17
C GLU A 126 0.99 23.94 11.27
N GLY A 127 -0.17 23.76 11.89
CA GLY A 127 -1.44 23.53 11.18
C GLY A 127 -1.65 22.13 10.63
N VAL A 128 -0.65 21.23 10.71
CA VAL A 128 -0.72 19.87 10.19
C VAL A 128 -1.45 18.88 11.11
N ALA A 129 -1.84 19.28 12.32
CA ALA A 129 -2.58 18.41 13.24
C ALA A 129 -4.07 18.75 13.28
N LYS A 130 -4.92 17.74 13.20
CA LYS A 130 -6.38 17.80 13.37
C LYS A 130 -6.79 16.96 14.57
N ASN A 131 -7.84 17.37 15.26
CA ASN A 131 -8.35 16.63 16.41
C ASN A 131 -9.49 15.68 15.98
N TYR A 132 -9.21 14.80 15.02
CA TYR A 132 -10.17 13.78 14.58
C TYR A 132 -10.29 12.69 15.64
N MET A 133 -9.15 12.19 16.09
CA MET A 133 -9.04 11.24 17.20
C MET A 133 -8.64 11.99 18.45
N LYS A 134 -9.60 12.27 19.34
CA LYS A 134 -9.39 13.14 20.52
C LYS A 134 -8.40 12.57 21.52
N ASP A 135 -8.52 11.28 21.76
CA ASP A 135 -7.65 10.53 22.66
C ASP A 135 -7.23 9.21 22.00
N PRO A 136 -6.06 9.17 21.33
CA PRO A 136 -5.56 7.95 20.70
C PRO A 136 -5.21 6.85 21.73
N LYS A 137 -4.88 7.21 22.97
CA LYS A 137 -4.58 6.22 24.03
C LYS A 137 -5.84 5.49 24.47
N GLU A 138 -6.98 6.20 24.58
CA GLU A 138 -8.28 5.55 24.86
C GLU A 138 -8.70 4.62 23.71
N VAL A 139 -8.46 5.01 22.45
CA VAL A 139 -8.73 4.16 21.28
C VAL A 139 -7.89 2.89 21.35
N LEU A 140 -6.58 3.02 21.56
CA LEU A 140 -5.68 1.85 21.66
C LEU A 140 -6.02 0.95 22.87
N LYS A 141 -6.37 1.55 24.01
CA LYS A 141 -6.82 0.77 25.18
C LYS A 141 -8.10 -0.03 24.89
N ALA A 142 -9.04 0.55 24.17
CA ALA A 142 -10.26 -0.16 23.76
C ALA A 142 -9.96 -1.30 22.77
N LEU A 143 -8.96 -1.15 21.89
CA LEU A 143 -8.48 -2.22 21.00
C LEU A 143 -7.79 -3.34 21.79
N GLU A 144 -6.93 -2.98 22.76
CA GLU A 144 -6.25 -3.94 23.64
C GLU A 144 -7.27 -4.79 24.42
N ASP A 145 -8.28 -4.13 25.04
CA ASP A 145 -9.33 -4.82 25.81
C ASP A 145 -10.14 -5.81 24.96
N LYS A 146 -10.13 -5.66 23.65
CA LYS A 146 -10.81 -6.52 22.67
C LYS A 146 -9.87 -7.48 21.93
N GLY A 147 -8.57 -7.39 22.14
CA GLY A 147 -7.57 -8.17 21.41
C GLY A 147 -7.47 -7.82 19.92
N ILE A 148 -7.80 -6.57 19.54
CA ILE A 148 -7.74 -6.09 18.15
C ILE A 148 -6.35 -5.52 17.87
N TYR A 149 -5.61 -6.09 16.92
CA TYR A 149 -4.25 -5.69 16.57
C TYR A 149 -4.21 -4.32 15.87
N PRO A 150 -3.47 -3.33 16.41
CA PRO A 150 -3.46 -1.97 15.88
C PRO A 150 -2.30 -1.74 14.92
N VAL A 151 -2.61 -1.26 13.72
CA VAL A 151 -1.66 -0.81 12.71
C VAL A 151 -1.82 0.70 12.50
N ALA A 152 -0.74 1.47 12.57
CA ALA A 152 -0.75 2.90 12.31
C ALA A 152 -0.43 3.18 10.84
N ARG A 153 -1.39 3.69 10.07
CA ARG A 153 -1.16 4.10 8.67
C ARG A 153 -0.65 5.54 8.62
N ILE A 154 0.44 5.74 7.87
CA ILE A 154 1.09 7.03 7.65
C ILE A 154 1.25 7.25 6.15
N VAL A 155 0.53 8.21 5.60
CA VAL A 155 0.69 8.66 4.21
C VAL A 155 1.96 9.51 4.12
N VAL A 156 2.92 9.08 3.28
CA VAL A 156 4.27 9.66 3.30
C VAL A 156 4.43 10.82 2.33
N PHE A 157 4.46 10.52 1.03
CA PHE A 157 4.83 11.53 0.03
C PHE A 157 3.65 12.26 -0.61
N LYS A 158 2.43 11.76 -0.51
CA LYS A 158 1.22 12.53 -0.83
C LYS A 158 0.87 13.41 0.39
N ASP A 159 1.29 14.66 0.36
CA ASP A 159 1.15 15.58 1.48
C ASP A 159 0.94 17.01 0.99
N THR A 160 -0.30 17.37 0.78
CA THR A 160 -0.67 18.72 0.32
C THR A 160 -0.34 19.78 1.35
N MET A 161 -0.54 19.46 2.64
CA MET A 161 -0.29 20.41 3.73
C MET A 161 1.18 20.78 3.85
N LEU A 162 2.08 19.80 3.80
CA LEU A 162 3.52 20.04 3.87
C LEU A 162 4.01 20.69 2.57
N ALA A 163 3.51 20.27 1.42
CA ALA A 163 3.88 20.86 0.13
C ALA A 163 3.55 22.35 0.06
N GLU A 164 2.36 22.77 0.54
CA GLU A 164 1.95 24.16 0.62
C GLU A 164 2.77 24.98 1.65
N ALA A 165 3.08 24.36 2.79
CA ALA A 165 3.88 25.00 3.83
C ALA A 165 5.36 25.13 3.47
N ARG A 166 5.88 24.17 2.69
CA ARG A 166 7.30 24.04 2.33
C ARG A 166 7.44 23.66 0.84
N PRO A 167 7.19 24.63 -0.08
CA PRO A 167 7.34 24.39 -1.53
C PRO A 167 8.72 23.87 -1.92
N ASP A 168 9.76 24.21 -1.17
CA ASP A 168 11.15 23.74 -1.36
C ASP A 168 11.35 22.24 -1.09
N LEU A 169 10.38 21.59 -0.44
CA LEU A 169 10.34 20.12 -0.22
C LEU A 169 9.44 19.40 -1.22
N SER A 170 8.84 20.12 -2.16
CA SER A 170 7.82 19.63 -3.07
C SER A 170 8.28 19.68 -4.54
N PHE A 171 7.34 19.46 -5.43
CA PHE A 171 7.46 19.69 -6.87
C PHE A 171 6.74 20.99 -7.21
N THR A 172 7.41 21.86 -7.99
CA THR A 172 6.86 23.17 -8.36
C THR A 172 6.78 23.33 -9.88
N GLU A 173 5.83 24.13 -10.33
CA GLU A 173 5.74 24.58 -11.71
C GLU A 173 6.85 25.63 -12.02
N SER A 174 7.01 26.00 -13.28
CA SER A 174 8.04 26.96 -13.72
C SER A 174 7.87 28.37 -13.14
N ASP A 175 6.68 28.72 -12.65
CA ASP A 175 6.38 30.01 -11.97
C ASP A 175 6.63 29.95 -10.46
N GLY A 176 6.99 28.78 -9.93
CA GLY A 176 7.28 28.55 -8.51
C GLY A 176 6.07 28.12 -7.67
N GLU A 177 4.87 28.03 -8.25
CA GLU A 177 3.70 27.48 -7.56
C GLU A 177 3.83 26.00 -7.31
N VAL A 178 3.29 25.51 -6.19
CA VAL A 178 3.30 24.08 -5.89
C VAL A 178 2.45 23.31 -6.89
N TRP A 179 3.04 22.30 -7.51
CA TRP A 179 2.32 21.44 -8.44
C TRP A 179 1.27 20.59 -7.71
N SER A 180 0.11 20.45 -8.32
CA SER A 180 -0.92 19.52 -7.88
C SER A 180 -1.45 18.69 -9.05
N ASN A 181 -1.92 17.49 -8.76
CA ASN A 181 -2.57 16.63 -9.75
C ASN A 181 -3.98 17.14 -10.10
N GLY A 182 -4.66 16.47 -11.03
CA GLY A 182 -6.01 16.84 -11.46
C GLY A 182 -7.10 16.78 -10.37
N LYS A 183 -6.76 16.27 -9.17
CA LYS A 183 -7.63 16.25 -8.00
C LYS A 183 -7.27 17.33 -6.96
N GLY A 184 -6.27 18.15 -7.24
CA GLY A 184 -5.76 19.17 -6.31
C GLY A 184 -4.88 18.60 -5.20
N GLU A 185 -4.33 17.39 -5.37
CA GLU A 185 -3.44 16.77 -4.40
C GLU A 185 -1.99 17.09 -4.77
N SER A 186 -1.21 17.52 -3.78
CA SER A 186 0.21 17.80 -3.93
C SER A 186 1.07 16.74 -3.24
N PHE A 187 2.31 16.64 -3.67
CA PHE A 187 3.28 15.67 -3.20
C PHE A 187 4.55 16.36 -2.73
N VAL A 188 5.14 15.86 -1.68
CA VAL A 188 6.49 16.20 -1.25
C VAL A 188 7.51 15.23 -1.86
N SER A 189 8.74 15.70 -2.05
CA SER A 189 9.74 14.98 -2.81
C SER A 189 10.39 13.82 -2.02
N PRO A 190 10.37 12.59 -2.55
CA PRO A 190 11.12 11.47 -1.98
C PRO A 190 12.64 11.68 -1.98
N PHE A 191 13.17 12.65 -2.72
CA PHE A 191 14.59 12.99 -2.70
C PHE A 191 15.01 13.83 -1.49
N LYS A 192 14.06 14.30 -0.68
CA LYS A 192 14.32 15.20 0.45
C LYS A 192 14.33 14.46 1.77
N LYS A 193 15.50 14.35 2.38
CA LYS A 193 15.65 13.66 3.66
C LYS A 193 14.87 14.30 4.80
N GLU A 194 14.67 15.61 4.79
CA GLU A 194 13.83 16.33 5.76
C GLU A 194 12.38 15.81 5.74
N VAL A 195 11.86 15.42 4.57
CA VAL A 195 10.54 14.76 4.44
C VAL A 195 10.53 13.39 5.10
N TRP A 196 11.63 12.63 4.98
CA TRP A 196 11.77 11.33 5.63
C TRP A 196 11.75 11.47 7.16
N GLU A 197 12.57 12.37 7.66
CA GLU A 197 12.70 12.67 9.10
C GLU A 197 11.34 13.08 9.70
N TYR A 198 10.58 13.92 9.00
CA TYR A 198 9.25 14.33 9.41
C TYR A 198 8.26 13.15 9.53
N ASN A 199 8.19 12.30 8.51
CA ASN A 199 7.28 11.15 8.54
C ASN A 199 7.70 10.09 9.55
N VAL A 200 9.00 9.86 9.71
CA VAL A 200 9.53 8.93 10.71
C VAL A 200 9.33 9.46 12.13
N GLU A 201 9.38 10.76 12.36
CA GLU A 201 9.03 11.36 13.66
C GLU A 201 7.56 11.08 14.03
N ILE A 202 6.63 11.20 13.06
CA ILE A 202 5.22 10.82 13.27
C ILE A 202 5.10 9.32 13.57
N ALA A 203 5.86 8.48 12.88
CA ALA A 203 5.90 7.04 13.10
C ALA A 203 6.39 6.67 14.51
N LYS A 204 7.45 7.32 14.98
CA LYS A 204 7.97 7.16 16.36
C LYS A 204 6.91 7.50 17.40
N ARG A 205 6.21 8.60 17.21
CA ARG A 205 5.09 9.00 18.10
C ARG A 205 3.93 7.99 18.08
N ALA A 206 3.61 7.42 16.92
CA ALA A 206 2.62 6.35 16.84
C ALA A 206 3.06 5.09 17.61
N ALA A 207 4.32 4.70 17.50
CA ALA A 207 4.89 3.61 18.28
C ALA A 207 4.86 3.90 19.80
N GLU A 208 5.16 5.14 20.21
CA GLU A 208 5.09 5.60 21.61
C GLU A 208 3.65 5.61 22.16
N LEU A 209 2.65 5.83 21.31
CA LEU A 209 1.25 5.66 21.70
C LEU A 209 0.88 4.21 21.98
N GLY A 210 1.59 3.25 21.39
CA GLY A 210 1.40 1.82 21.61
C GLY A 210 0.99 1.01 20.38
N PHE A 211 0.97 1.60 19.18
CA PHE A 211 0.82 0.83 17.94
C PHE A 211 1.93 -0.20 17.80
N LYS A 212 1.60 -1.37 17.25
CA LYS A 212 2.54 -2.48 17.09
C LYS A 212 3.12 -2.61 15.70
N GLU A 213 2.52 -1.93 14.74
CA GLU A 213 2.98 -1.88 13.37
C GLU A 213 2.80 -0.47 12.81
N ILE A 214 3.78 -0.02 12.05
CA ILE A 214 3.75 1.22 11.29
C ILE A 214 3.66 0.87 9.81
N GLN A 215 2.53 1.21 9.19
CA GLN A 215 2.28 1.03 7.77
C GLN A 215 2.47 2.34 7.03
N PHE A 216 3.43 2.38 6.13
CA PHE A 216 3.68 3.53 5.27
C PHE A 216 2.95 3.37 3.95
N ASP A 217 2.07 4.33 3.64
CA ASP A 217 1.37 4.41 2.36
C ASP A 217 1.87 5.60 1.53
N TYR A 218 1.56 5.62 0.25
CA TYR A 218 2.06 6.60 -0.72
C TYR A 218 3.59 6.73 -0.70
N VAL A 219 4.28 5.61 -0.50
CA VAL A 219 5.74 5.51 -0.58
C VAL A 219 6.15 5.49 -2.05
N ARG A 220 5.94 6.63 -2.71
CA ARG A 220 6.08 6.76 -4.17
C ARG A 220 6.05 8.20 -4.66
N PHE A 221 6.55 8.41 -5.87
CA PHE A 221 6.30 9.63 -6.64
C PHE A 221 4.84 9.70 -7.13
N PRO A 222 4.37 10.87 -7.60
CA PRO A 222 3.08 11.00 -8.27
C PRO A 222 2.98 10.06 -9.48
N GLU A 223 1.77 9.61 -9.79
CA GLU A 223 1.54 8.80 -11.00
C GLU A 223 1.86 9.59 -12.27
N GLY A 224 2.53 8.94 -13.23
CA GLY A 224 2.93 9.56 -14.48
C GLY A 224 4.08 10.57 -14.35
N PHE A 225 4.82 10.53 -13.24
CA PHE A 225 5.92 11.46 -12.98
C PHE A 225 7.02 11.40 -14.06
N GLU A 226 7.24 10.25 -14.69
CA GLU A 226 8.17 10.07 -15.81
C GLU A 226 7.87 10.95 -17.02
N LYS A 227 6.64 11.47 -17.12
CA LYS A 227 6.22 12.40 -18.18
C LYS A 227 6.36 13.87 -17.78
N ARG A 228 6.71 14.11 -16.51
CA ARG A 228 6.82 15.45 -15.93
C ARG A 228 8.23 15.76 -15.42
N ASP A 229 9.14 14.81 -15.53
CA ASP A 229 10.54 14.95 -15.09
C ASP A 229 11.20 16.25 -15.56
N ASP A 230 10.94 16.62 -16.84
CA ASP A 230 11.54 17.82 -17.48
C ASP A 230 10.64 19.08 -17.33
N GLU A 231 9.41 18.93 -16.84
CA GLU A 231 8.43 20.02 -16.71
C GLU A 231 8.48 20.63 -15.30
N LEU A 232 8.59 19.79 -14.28
CA LEU A 232 8.55 20.20 -12.88
C LEU A 232 9.95 20.59 -12.36
N GLN A 233 9.95 21.55 -11.44
CA GLN A 233 11.16 21.94 -10.73
C GLN A 233 11.20 21.24 -9.38
N TYR A 234 12.31 20.61 -9.04
CA TYR A 234 12.57 19.95 -7.78
C TYR A 234 14.07 19.74 -7.56
N ASP A 235 14.44 19.59 -6.32
CA ASP A 235 15.83 19.33 -5.93
C ASP A 235 16.05 17.82 -5.75
N LEU A 236 17.02 17.28 -6.44
CA LEU A 236 17.45 15.89 -6.36
C LEU A 236 18.22 15.56 -5.07
N GLY A 237 18.58 16.56 -4.26
CA GLY A 237 19.36 16.36 -3.05
C GLY A 237 20.64 15.55 -3.29
N GLU A 238 20.88 14.55 -2.45
CA GLU A 238 22.04 13.66 -2.56
C GLU A 238 22.07 12.76 -3.82
N TYR A 239 20.94 12.68 -4.55
CA TYR A 239 20.84 11.90 -5.78
C TYR A 239 21.28 12.65 -7.04
N ALA A 240 21.62 13.95 -6.92
CA ALA A 240 22.03 14.77 -8.07
C ALA A 240 23.26 14.20 -8.77
N ASP A 241 24.30 13.85 -7.99
CA ASP A 241 25.59 13.37 -8.48
C ASP A 241 25.67 11.83 -8.60
N VAL A 242 24.56 11.12 -8.37
CA VAL A 242 24.54 9.65 -8.52
C VAL A 242 24.46 9.29 -10.00
N ASP A 243 25.37 8.43 -10.47
CA ASP A 243 25.43 7.96 -11.87
C ASP A 243 24.35 6.89 -12.15
N LEU A 244 23.11 7.34 -12.15
CA LEU A 244 21.92 6.55 -12.46
C LEU A 244 20.97 7.39 -13.35
N ASP A 245 20.18 6.71 -14.19
CA ASP A 245 19.08 7.37 -14.89
C ASP A 245 17.95 7.80 -13.90
N ASN A 246 17.05 8.65 -14.37
CA ASN A 246 15.99 9.22 -13.53
C ASN A 246 15.06 8.16 -12.91
N VAL A 247 14.77 7.07 -13.64
CA VAL A 247 13.94 5.96 -13.11
C VAL A 247 14.63 5.30 -11.92
N LYS A 248 15.91 4.96 -12.08
CA LYS A 248 16.69 4.31 -11.01
C LYS A 248 16.95 5.24 -9.83
N LYS A 249 17.08 6.56 -10.06
CA LYS A 249 17.16 7.55 -8.97
C LYS A 249 15.88 7.55 -8.16
N ARG A 250 14.70 7.53 -8.80
CA ARG A 250 13.40 7.44 -8.10
C ARG A 250 13.28 6.16 -7.29
N VAL A 251 13.58 5.02 -7.92
CA VAL A 251 13.56 3.72 -7.22
C VAL A 251 14.51 3.72 -6.02
N LYS A 252 15.70 4.27 -6.18
CA LYS A 252 16.68 4.35 -5.09
C LYS A 252 16.16 5.21 -3.95
N ALA A 253 15.61 6.40 -4.22
CA ALA A 253 15.13 7.32 -3.19
C ALA A 253 13.95 6.69 -2.38
N VAL A 254 13.02 6.04 -3.07
CA VAL A 254 11.90 5.33 -2.44
C VAL A 254 12.40 4.18 -1.57
N THR A 255 13.32 3.36 -2.08
CA THR A 255 13.89 2.23 -1.33
C THR A 255 14.73 2.70 -0.13
N ASP A 256 15.54 3.74 -0.31
CA ASP A 256 16.37 4.31 0.77
C ASP A 256 15.50 4.89 1.90
N PHE A 257 14.35 5.50 1.57
CA PHE A 257 13.39 5.93 2.59
C PHE A 257 12.90 4.74 3.43
N VAL A 258 12.49 3.64 2.79
CA VAL A 258 11.98 2.46 3.51
C VAL A 258 13.06 1.88 4.43
N SER A 259 14.27 1.73 3.91
CA SER A 259 15.42 1.26 4.71
C SER A 259 15.75 2.20 5.87
N TYR A 260 15.69 3.52 5.64
CA TYR A 260 15.89 4.52 6.69
C TYR A 260 14.81 4.42 7.77
N ALA A 261 13.54 4.37 7.37
CA ALA A 261 12.40 4.28 8.30
C ALA A 261 12.48 3.00 9.16
N LYS A 262 12.77 1.84 8.52
CA LYS A 262 12.96 0.57 9.23
C LYS A 262 14.04 0.66 10.31
N LYS A 263 15.19 1.23 9.95
CA LYS A 263 16.32 1.40 10.88
C LYS A 263 15.98 2.34 12.06
N GLU A 264 15.32 3.46 11.77
CA GLU A 264 14.96 4.45 12.79
C GLU A 264 13.89 3.93 13.77
N LEU A 265 13.09 2.94 13.35
CA LEU A 265 12.05 2.32 14.15
C LEU A 265 12.53 1.08 14.94
N GLU A 266 13.73 0.57 14.71
CA GLU A 266 14.26 -0.61 15.44
C GLU A 266 14.17 -0.46 16.96
N TYR A 267 14.45 0.75 17.49
CA TYR A 267 14.37 1.03 18.92
C TYR A 267 12.98 0.83 19.51
N TYR A 268 11.95 1.09 18.71
CA TYR A 268 10.55 1.09 19.14
C TYR A 268 9.92 -0.31 19.13
N ASN A 269 10.60 -1.30 18.59
CA ASN A 269 10.15 -2.70 18.53
C ASN A 269 8.74 -2.81 17.91
N VAL A 270 8.55 -2.14 16.79
CA VAL A 270 7.35 -2.20 15.96
C VAL A 270 7.69 -2.82 14.61
N ASP A 271 6.72 -3.52 14.02
CA ASP A 271 6.85 -3.99 12.66
C ASP A 271 6.67 -2.83 11.68
N VAL A 272 7.35 -2.90 10.54
CA VAL A 272 7.24 -1.92 9.46
C VAL A 272 6.61 -2.57 8.25
N SER A 273 5.51 -2.00 7.78
CA SER A 273 4.85 -2.40 6.55
C SER A 273 4.78 -1.26 5.53
N VAL A 274 4.66 -1.62 4.25
CA VAL A 274 4.54 -0.66 3.15
C VAL A 274 3.41 -1.06 2.21
N ASP A 275 2.56 -0.09 1.90
CA ASP A 275 1.56 -0.20 0.85
C ASP A 275 2.20 0.04 -0.51
N ILE A 276 2.02 -0.90 -1.41
CA ILE A 276 2.61 -0.86 -2.75
C ILE A 276 1.54 -1.10 -3.82
N PHE A 277 1.69 -0.46 -4.96
CA PHE A 277 0.81 -0.81 -6.08
C PHE A 277 1.00 -2.25 -6.53
N GLY A 278 -0.10 -3.01 -6.64
CA GLY A 278 -0.05 -4.42 -7.02
C GLY A 278 0.74 -4.66 -8.31
N TYR A 279 0.57 -3.82 -9.33
CA TYR A 279 1.29 -4.00 -10.59
C TYR A 279 2.84 -3.92 -10.46
N ALA A 280 3.35 -3.34 -9.37
CA ALA A 280 4.80 -3.28 -9.12
C ALA A 280 5.44 -4.67 -8.98
N ALA A 281 4.69 -5.69 -8.57
CA ALA A 281 5.18 -7.07 -8.55
C ALA A 281 5.26 -7.70 -9.94
N THR A 282 4.59 -7.14 -10.94
CA THR A 282 4.51 -7.70 -12.30
C THR A 282 5.55 -7.15 -13.26
N ILE A 283 6.30 -6.14 -12.87
CA ILE A 283 7.36 -5.50 -13.66
C ILE A 283 8.60 -5.28 -12.80
N GLU A 284 9.75 -5.16 -13.43
CA GLU A 284 11.03 -5.00 -12.72
C GLU A 284 11.09 -3.66 -11.93
N GLU A 285 10.75 -2.55 -12.57
CA GLU A 285 10.74 -1.22 -11.96
C GLU A 285 9.56 -0.41 -12.49
N THR A 286 8.90 0.34 -11.61
CA THR A 286 7.82 1.25 -11.99
C THR A 286 8.40 2.61 -12.38
N PRO A 287 8.38 3.01 -13.66
CA PRO A 287 9.21 4.13 -14.14
C PRO A 287 8.81 5.48 -13.55
N GLY A 288 7.53 5.72 -13.33
CA GLY A 288 7.02 7.00 -12.80
C GLY A 288 7.07 7.06 -11.28
N ILE A 289 6.48 6.09 -10.62
CA ILE A 289 6.25 6.13 -9.17
C ILE A 289 7.46 5.68 -8.34
N GLY A 290 8.47 5.07 -8.95
CA GLY A 290 9.72 4.71 -8.26
C GLY A 290 9.61 3.50 -7.34
N GLN A 291 8.58 2.67 -7.45
CA GLN A 291 8.48 1.43 -6.69
C GLN A 291 9.21 0.28 -7.39
N ASN A 292 9.97 -0.50 -6.62
CA ASN A 292 10.51 -1.79 -7.01
C ASN A 292 10.12 -2.77 -5.92
N PHE A 293 9.28 -3.74 -6.28
CA PHE A 293 8.65 -4.65 -5.32
C PHE A 293 9.69 -5.40 -4.48
N SER A 294 10.66 -6.03 -5.11
CA SER A 294 11.70 -6.82 -4.42
C SER A 294 12.54 -5.95 -3.48
N LYS A 295 12.99 -4.77 -3.94
CA LYS A 295 13.83 -3.88 -3.13
C LYS A 295 13.10 -3.31 -1.91
N ILE A 296 11.79 -3.01 -2.04
CA ILE A 296 10.98 -2.58 -0.90
C ILE A 296 10.78 -3.76 0.05
N SER A 297 10.43 -4.94 -0.48
CA SER A 297 10.19 -6.15 0.30
C SER A 297 11.41 -6.59 1.13
N ASP A 298 12.63 -6.38 0.64
CA ASP A 298 13.86 -6.67 1.38
C ASP A 298 14.06 -5.78 2.63
N ASN A 299 13.28 -4.69 2.76
CA ASN A 299 13.45 -3.70 3.81
C ASN A 299 12.25 -3.57 4.76
N VAL A 300 11.27 -4.46 4.70
CA VAL A 300 10.06 -4.42 5.52
C VAL A 300 9.78 -5.77 6.19
N ASP A 301 8.91 -5.76 7.21
CA ASP A 301 8.41 -6.98 7.84
C ASP A 301 7.16 -7.49 7.14
N VAL A 302 6.36 -6.56 6.59
CA VAL A 302 5.12 -6.85 5.88
C VAL A 302 5.07 -6.04 4.60
N ILE A 303 4.64 -6.65 3.50
CA ILE A 303 4.34 -5.97 2.24
C ILE A 303 2.85 -6.05 1.95
N SER A 304 2.21 -4.91 1.71
CA SER A 304 0.76 -4.80 1.50
C SER A 304 0.47 -4.29 0.09
N SER A 305 0.30 -5.23 -0.82
CA SER A 305 -0.02 -4.93 -2.22
C SER A 305 -1.47 -4.51 -2.38
N MET A 306 -1.70 -3.36 -3.00
CA MET A 306 -3.04 -2.89 -3.35
C MET A 306 -3.52 -3.59 -4.63
N ILE A 307 -4.34 -4.62 -4.47
CA ILE A 307 -4.80 -5.49 -5.58
C ILE A 307 -6.29 -5.33 -5.89
N TYR A 308 -6.82 -4.13 -5.68
CA TYR A 308 -8.23 -3.84 -5.97
C TYR A 308 -8.58 -4.14 -7.42
N PRO A 309 -9.47 -5.10 -7.72
CA PRO A 309 -9.82 -5.46 -9.10
C PRO A 309 -10.26 -4.28 -9.96
N SER A 310 -10.94 -3.28 -9.37
CA SER A 310 -11.38 -2.07 -10.05
C SER A 310 -10.26 -1.13 -10.50
N HIS A 311 -9.04 -1.30 -9.99
CA HIS A 311 -7.88 -0.46 -10.32
C HIS A 311 -7.00 -1.09 -11.41
N TRP A 312 -7.38 -2.26 -11.92
CA TRP A 312 -6.67 -2.91 -13.02
C TRP A 312 -7.34 -2.64 -14.37
N THR A 313 -6.54 -2.31 -15.36
CA THR A 313 -6.92 -2.42 -16.78
C THR A 313 -6.90 -3.89 -17.19
N PRO A 314 -7.33 -4.26 -18.43
CA PRO A 314 -7.21 -5.64 -18.89
C PRO A 314 -5.81 -6.23 -18.62
N TYR A 315 -5.73 -7.26 -17.78
CA TYR A 315 -4.48 -7.88 -17.35
C TYR A 315 -4.69 -9.38 -17.09
N PHE A 316 -3.66 -10.20 -17.07
CA PHE A 316 -3.73 -11.66 -16.86
C PHE A 316 -4.75 -12.39 -17.79
N GLY A 317 -5.00 -11.85 -18.98
CA GLY A 317 -6.04 -12.37 -19.87
C GLY A 317 -7.48 -12.14 -19.39
N ILE A 318 -7.69 -11.16 -18.50
CA ILE A 318 -8.98 -10.74 -17.97
C ILE A 318 -9.33 -9.40 -18.61
N ASP A 319 -10.44 -9.34 -19.34
CA ASP A 319 -10.88 -8.11 -20.03
C ASP A 319 -11.46 -7.07 -19.06
N LYS A 320 -12.14 -7.52 -18.01
CA LYS A 320 -12.79 -6.67 -17.01
C LYS A 320 -12.46 -7.19 -15.60
N PRO A 321 -11.29 -6.84 -15.06
CA PRO A 321 -10.82 -7.38 -13.79
C PRO A 321 -11.79 -7.19 -12.62
N ASP A 322 -12.50 -6.05 -12.56
CA ASP A 322 -13.49 -5.76 -11.54
C ASP A 322 -14.64 -6.78 -11.48
N THR A 323 -14.96 -7.41 -12.60
CA THR A 323 -16.03 -8.43 -12.67
C THR A 323 -15.54 -9.87 -12.43
N GLU A 324 -14.26 -10.08 -12.28
CA GLU A 324 -13.62 -11.39 -12.05
C GLU A 324 -12.63 -11.35 -10.85
N PRO A 325 -13.09 -10.93 -9.64
CA PRO A 325 -12.21 -10.67 -8.50
C PRO A 325 -11.38 -11.88 -8.07
N TYR A 326 -11.97 -13.07 -8.04
CA TYR A 326 -11.23 -14.31 -7.76
C TYR A 326 -10.07 -14.51 -8.72
N LYS A 327 -10.33 -14.42 -10.02
CA LYS A 327 -9.33 -14.70 -11.05
C LYS A 327 -8.19 -13.70 -11.02
N LEU A 328 -8.52 -12.40 -10.85
CA LEU A 328 -7.49 -11.38 -10.73
C LEU A 328 -6.57 -11.63 -9.54
N VAL A 329 -7.15 -11.81 -8.36
CA VAL A 329 -6.39 -11.99 -7.12
C VAL A 329 -5.59 -13.28 -7.15
N ASN A 330 -6.16 -14.38 -7.69
CA ASN A 330 -5.46 -15.66 -7.84
C ASN A 330 -4.23 -15.56 -8.76
N GLU A 331 -4.37 -14.92 -9.93
CA GLU A 331 -3.23 -14.75 -10.85
C GLU A 331 -2.18 -13.79 -10.26
N TYR A 332 -2.63 -12.75 -9.57
CA TYR A 332 -1.73 -11.83 -8.88
C TYR A 332 -0.94 -12.53 -7.77
N ALA A 333 -1.61 -13.27 -6.89
CA ALA A 333 -0.98 -13.97 -5.76
C ALA A 333 0.15 -14.92 -6.21
N LYS A 334 -0.03 -15.61 -7.35
CA LYS A 334 1.02 -16.44 -7.95
C LYS A 334 2.26 -15.64 -8.35
N VAL A 335 2.05 -14.43 -8.89
CA VAL A 335 3.17 -13.55 -9.28
C VAL A 335 3.88 -13.03 -8.04
N GLU A 336 3.14 -12.54 -7.06
CA GLU A 336 3.70 -12.03 -5.82
C GLU A 336 4.50 -13.10 -5.07
N ASN A 337 3.92 -14.28 -4.87
CA ASN A 337 4.60 -15.41 -4.23
C ASN A 337 5.92 -15.74 -4.92
N LYS A 338 5.92 -15.80 -6.26
CA LYS A 338 7.15 -16.08 -7.02
C LYS A 338 8.24 -15.03 -6.81
N VAL A 339 7.86 -13.76 -6.67
CA VAL A 339 8.83 -12.68 -6.41
C VAL A 339 9.34 -12.77 -4.97
N LEU A 340 8.46 -13.01 -4.01
CA LEU A 340 8.82 -13.14 -2.60
C LEU A 340 9.69 -14.37 -2.34
N GLU A 341 9.42 -15.51 -2.98
CA GLU A 341 10.23 -16.73 -2.86
C GLU A 341 11.67 -16.55 -3.35
N ALA A 342 11.92 -15.57 -4.21
CA ALA A 342 13.26 -15.25 -4.69
C ALA A 342 14.10 -14.44 -3.70
N LEU A 343 13.51 -13.94 -2.62
CA LEU A 343 14.18 -13.16 -1.58
C LEU A 343 14.77 -14.08 -0.50
N ASP A 344 15.90 -13.70 0.06
CA ASP A 344 16.55 -14.45 1.15
C ASP A 344 15.72 -14.46 2.44
N ASN A 345 15.03 -13.35 2.71
CA ASN A 345 14.15 -13.15 3.87
C ASN A 345 12.87 -12.44 3.43
N PRO A 346 11.92 -13.15 2.81
CA PRO A 346 10.70 -12.53 2.34
C PRO A 346 9.86 -11.99 3.50
N PRO A 347 9.27 -10.80 3.35
CA PRO A 347 8.31 -10.26 4.30
C PRO A 347 7.00 -11.06 4.28
N THR A 348 6.17 -10.86 5.30
CA THR A 348 4.78 -11.32 5.26
C THR A 348 4.03 -10.58 4.16
N SER A 349 3.32 -11.31 3.28
CA SER A 349 2.38 -10.70 2.34
C SER A 349 1.03 -10.47 3.02
N ARG A 350 0.54 -9.25 2.96
CA ARG A 350 -0.76 -8.86 3.51
C ARG A 350 -1.44 -7.89 2.55
N PRO A 351 -2.00 -8.39 1.46
CA PRO A 351 -2.59 -7.55 0.43
C PRO A 351 -3.82 -6.78 0.92
N TRP A 352 -4.00 -5.58 0.36
CA TRP A 352 -5.24 -4.85 0.40
C TRP A 352 -6.20 -5.36 -0.66
N ILE A 353 -7.39 -5.78 -0.26
CA ILE A 353 -8.47 -6.24 -1.16
C ILE A 353 -9.66 -5.28 -1.13
N GLN A 354 -10.48 -5.36 -2.15
CA GLN A 354 -11.58 -4.43 -2.40
C GLN A 354 -12.85 -4.84 -1.65
N ASP A 355 -13.42 -3.89 -0.90
CA ASP A 355 -14.78 -3.98 -0.35
C ASP A 355 -15.54 -2.67 -0.63
N PHE A 356 -15.66 -2.34 -1.92
CA PHE A 356 -16.38 -1.16 -2.40
C PHE A 356 -16.78 -1.31 -3.87
N GLU A 357 -17.84 -0.60 -4.28
CA GLU A 357 -18.26 -0.51 -5.69
C GLU A 357 -17.46 0.54 -6.44
N ALA A 358 -17.20 0.29 -7.74
CA ALA A 358 -16.48 1.18 -8.64
C ALA A 358 -17.38 1.76 -9.75
N PRO A 359 -18.29 2.69 -9.44
CA PRO A 359 -19.30 3.19 -10.39
C PRO A 359 -18.71 3.98 -11.57
N TRP A 360 -17.44 4.33 -11.51
CA TRP A 360 -16.75 5.07 -12.59
C TRP A 360 -16.27 4.19 -13.75
N LEU A 361 -16.27 2.85 -13.60
CA LEU A 361 -15.64 1.94 -14.58
C LEU A 361 -16.49 1.71 -15.83
N TYR A 362 -17.81 1.60 -15.67
CA TYR A 362 -18.67 1.18 -16.76
C TYR A 362 -19.82 2.18 -16.95
N SER A 363 -19.97 2.69 -18.19
CA SER A 363 -21.04 3.61 -18.51
C SER A 363 -22.42 2.95 -18.35
N GLY A 364 -23.21 3.44 -17.40
CA GLY A 364 -24.61 3.06 -17.20
C GLY A 364 -24.86 1.80 -16.35
N SER A 365 -23.83 1.13 -15.83
CA SER A 365 -23.99 0.03 -14.87
C SER A 365 -22.80 -0.06 -13.95
N THR A 366 -23.05 -0.22 -12.64
CA THR A 366 -22.01 -0.54 -11.64
C THR A 366 -22.06 -2.04 -11.39
N PHE A 367 -20.88 -2.67 -11.39
CA PHE A 367 -20.78 -4.03 -10.90
C PHE A 367 -20.93 -4.00 -9.37
N GLN A 368 -21.85 -4.79 -8.84
CA GLN A 368 -22.11 -4.83 -7.41
C GLN A 368 -21.05 -5.66 -6.72
N TYR A 369 -20.46 -5.08 -5.69
CA TYR A 369 -19.53 -5.73 -4.79
C TYR A 369 -20.26 -6.07 -3.49
N GLY A 370 -20.41 -7.36 -3.25
CA GLY A 370 -21.09 -7.90 -2.07
C GLY A 370 -20.28 -9.04 -1.44
N VAL A 371 -20.98 -9.90 -0.72
CA VAL A 371 -20.38 -11.04 -0.02
C VAL A 371 -19.56 -11.92 -0.95
N ASP A 372 -20.15 -12.32 -2.08
CA ASP A 372 -19.53 -13.24 -3.04
C ASP A 372 -18.20 -12.70 -3.60
N GLU A 373 -18.11 -11.39 -3.85
CA GLU A 373 -16.92 -10.75 -4.42
C GLU A 373 -15.81 -10.57 -3.38
N VAL A 374 -16.16 -10.27 -2.14
CA VAL A 374 -15.17 -10.17 -1.05
C VAL A 374 -14.62 -11.56 -0.71
N GLU A 375 -15.50 -12.55 -0.52
CA GLU A 375 -15.11 -13.95 -0.26
C GLU A 375 -14.29 -14.54 -1.40
N ALA A 376 -14.61 -14.20 -2.65
CA ALA A 376 -13.84 -14.63 -3.82
C ALA A 376 -12.38 -14.17 -3.78
N GLN A 377 -12.13 -12.94 -3.33
CA GLN A 377 -10.77 -12.41 -3.16
C GLN A 377 -10.04 -13.12 -2.02
N ILE A 378 -10.69 -13.30 -0.85
CA ILE A 378 -10.12 -14.00 0.31
C ILE A 378 -9.78 -15.45 -0.07
N LYS A 379 -10.72 -16.14 -0.72
CA LYS A 379 -10.50 -17.49 -1.21
C LYS A 379 -9.27 -17.59 -2.12
N ALA A 380 -9.15 -16.66 -3.07
CA ALA A 380 -8.01 -16.65 -3.99
C ALA A 380 -6.68 -16.45 -3.28
N LEU A 381 -6.63 -15.61 -2.23
CA LEU A 381 -5.44 -15.43 -1.38
C LEU A 381 -5.11 -16.73 -0.62
N ASN A 382 -6.10 -17.30 0.10
CA ASN A 382 -5.89 -18.50 0.92
C ASN A 382 -5.45 -19.71 0.08
N GLU A 383 -6.04 -19.91 -1.11
CA GLU A 383 -5.63 -20.99 -2.02
C GLU A 383 -4.18 -20.84 -2.52
N ASN A 384 -3.63 -19.63 -2.47
CA ASN A 384 -2.22 -19.36 -2.74
C ASN A 384 -1.37 -19.22 -1.45
N GLY A 385 -1.94 -19.58 -0.28
CA GLY A 385 -1.29 -19.59 1.03
C GLY A 385 -1.02 -18.22 1.62
N ILE A 386 -1.77 -17.22 1.21
CA ILE A 386 -1.77 -15.89 1.80
C ILE A 386 -2.98 -15.81 2.73
N ASP A 387 -2.74 -15.93 4.04
CA ASP A 387 -3.78 -15.97 5.07
C ASP A 387 -4.07 -14.58 5.65
N GLU A 388 -3.18 -13.63 5.43
CA GLU A 388 -3.33 -12.24 5.86
C GLU A 388 -3.87 -11.35 4.76
N PHE A 389 -4.78 -10.45 5.11
CA PHE A 389 -5.32 -9.45 4.19
C PHE A 389 -5.88 -8.24 4.92
N LEU A 390 -6.04 -7.16 4.18
CA LEU A 390 -6.67 -5.92 4.64
C LEU A 390 -7.81 -5.54 3.70
N LEU A 391 -8.97 -5.19 4.27
CA LEU A 391 -10.13 -4.71 3.52
C LEU A 391 -10.05 -3.19 3.36
N TRP A 392 -10.11 -2.73 2.13
CA TRP A 392 -10.20 -1.30 1.83
C TRP A 392 -11.63 -0.86 1.55
N ASN A 393 -12.12 0.07 2.34
CA ASN A 393 -13.31 0.86 2.06
C ASN A 393 -13.11 2.27 2.62
N ALA A 394 -13.00 3.26 1.73
CA ALA A 394 -12.67 4.64 2.08
C ALA A 394 -13.69 5.32 3.02
N VAL A 395 -14.93 4.85 3.04
CA VAL A 395 -15.99 5.36 3.91
C VAL A 395 -16.21 4.52 5.16
N ASN A 396 -15.38 3.49 5.38
CA ASN A 396 -15.45 2.54 6.50
C ASN A 396 -16.84 1.90 6.65
N SER A 397 -17.41 1.44 5.54
CA SER A 397 -18.69 0.72 5.50
C SER A 397 -18.45 -0.62 4.82
N TYR A 398 -18.29 -1.66 5.61
CA TYR A 398 -17.91 -2.99 5.15
C TYR A 398 -19.14 -3.85 4.87
N THR A 399 -18.99 -4.79 3.92
CA THR A 399 -20.04 -5.72 3.53
C THR A 399 -20.37 -6.65 4.69
N GLU A 400 -21.65 -6.71 5.08
CA GLU A 400 -22.12 -7.58 6.14
C GLU A 400 -22.31 -9.02 5.63
N GLY A 401 -22.05 -10.01 6.50
CA GLY A 401 -22.29 -11.43 6.21
C GLY A 401 -21.18 -12.13 5.45
N VAL A 402 -20.02 -11.49 5.27
CA VAL A 402 -18.82 -12.11 4.69
C VAL A 402 -18.25 -13.13 5.68
N ASP A 403 -17.91 -14.31 5.18
CA ASP A 403 -17.18 -15.34 5.92
C ASP A 403 -15.66 -15.09 5.75
N TYR A 404 -15.03 -14.68 6.85
CA TYR A 404 -13.59 -14.41 6.90
C TYR A 404 -12.80 -15.62 7.42
N THR A 405 -13.46 -16.77 7.61
CA THR A 405 -12.80 -17.98 8.10
C THR A 405 -11.74 -18.45 7.11
N PRO A 406 -10.50 -18.71 7.58
CA PRO A 406 -9.47 -19.26 6.71
C PRO A 406 -9.90 -20.59 6.11
N LEU A 407 -9.45 -20.87 4.89
CA LEU A 407 -9.58 -22.20 4.31
C LEU A 407 -8.65 -23.17 5.06
N ASP A 408 -9.21 -24.35 5.47
CA ASP A 408 -8.47 -25.44 6.12
C ASP A 408 -7.38 -26.06 5.22
#